data_3af546a9cf07367d2d65d38fa67e8b56
#
_entry.id   3af546a9cf07367d2d65d38fa67e8b56
#
_cell.length_a   1.000
_cell.length_b   1.000
_cell.length_c   1.000
_cell.angle_alpha   90.00
_cell.angle_beta   90.00
_cell.angle_gamma   90.00
#
_symmetry.space_group_name_H-M   'P 1'
#
loop_
_entity.id
_entity.type
_entity.pdbx_description
1 polymer ?
#
loop_
_entity_poly.entity_id
_entity_poly.type
_entity_poly.pdbx_seq_one_letter_code
_entity_poly.pdbx_strand_id
1 'polypeptide(L)'
;MTYLVTILYIVAFAMFIYGLMGLTGPKTAVRGNYIAAVGMGVAVIAVLIDIRETDNWGLIIGGLAVGVILGVPPALKTKMTAMPQLVALFNGVGGGTVALIAWAEFLDSNGFTTVDTVPSVPFIVGSLFAAIIGSISFWGSLVAFSKLQELLNKNFEKKVVASAKLFQLANIVLAIAAIAIAIYIGVQANPANEPTSGIWIALLLVVAGLMGLFVVLPIGGADMPVVISLLNALTGLSAAAAGLALNNQAMIVAGMIVGASGTILTNLMAKAMNRSIPAIVFGSFGGDGGTGGAVSASGGTVKATSAADAAIQMA
;
A
#
# COMPACT_ATOMS: atom_id res chain seq x y z
N MET A 1 -4.68 -29.65 -16.89
CA MET A 1 -4.28 -28.24 -16.90
C MET A 1 -4.18 -27.65 -15.51
N THR A 2 -5.13 -27.87 -14.61
CA THR A 2 -5.13 -27.38 -13.21
C THR A 2 -3.83 -27.72 -12.46
N TYR A 3 -3.31 -28.94 -12.60
CA TYR A 3 -2.03 -29.32 -11.94
C TYR A 3 -0.82 -28.52 -12.44
N LEU A 4 -0.77 -28.17 -13.75
CA LEU A 4 0.32 -27.36 -14.30
C LEU A 4 0.32 -25.95 -13.71
N VAL A 5 -0.85 -25.30 -13.66
CA VAL A 5 -1.03 -23.96 -13.07
C VAL A 5 -0.61 -23.97 -11.58
N THR A 6 -1.06 -25.00 -10.83
CA THR A 6 -0.69 -25.15 -9.43
C THR A 6 0.83 -25.32 -9.23
N ILE A 7 1.48 -26.12 -10.08
CA ILE A 7 2.95 -26.30 -10.02
C ILE A 7 3.66 -24.98 -10.33
N LEU A 8 3.22 -24.23 -11.34
CA LEU A 8 3.79 -22.94 -11.69
C LEU A 8 3.65 -21.93 -10.54
N TYR A 9 2.51 -21.91 -9.84
CA TYR A 9 2.33 -21.07 -8.66
C TYR A 9 3.27 -21.47 -7.53
N ILE A 10 3.42 -22.77 -7.24
CA ILE A 10 4.36 -23.24 -6.20
C ILE A 10 5.79 -22.80 -6.52
N VAL A 11 6.21 -22.92 -7.78
CA VAL A 11 7.54 -22.47 -8.23
C VAL A 11 7.69 -20.95 -8.06
N ALA A 12 6.69 -20.17 -8.47
CA ALA A 12 6.69 -18.73 -8.32
C ALA A 12 6.80 -18.31 -6.84
N PHE A 13 6.05 -18.97 -5.94
CA PHE A 13 6.09 -18.67 -4.50
C PHE A 13 7.44 -19.01 -3.89
N ALA A 14 8.02 -20.17 -4.25
CA ALA A 14 9.38 -20.52 -3.82
C ALA A 14 10.41 -19.48 -4.28
N MET A 15 10.27 -18.97 -5.51
CA MET A 15 11.12 -17.91 -6.05
C MET A 15 10.91 -16.58 -5.33
N PHE A 16 9.69 -16.19 -4.94
CA PHE A 16 9.43 -15.00 -4.15
C PHE A 16 10.12 -15.09 -2.78
N ILE A 17 9.93 -16.19 -2.07
CA ILE A 17 10.55 -16.38 -0.75
C ILE A 17 12.09 -16.37 -0.86
N TYR A 18 12.65 -17.11 -1.83
CA TYR A 18 14.09 -17.16 -2.03
C TYR A 18 14.66 -15.80 -2.50
N GLY A 19 13.92 -15.08 -3.34
CA GLY A 19 14.25 -13.72 -3.75
C GLY A 19 14.33 -12.76 -2.56
N LEU A 20 13.32 -12.78 -1.66
CA LEU A 20 13.32 -11.97 -0.44
C LEU A 20 14.48 -12.31 0.51
N MET A 21 14.82 -13.59 0.65
CA MET A 21 16.01 -13.98 1.42
C MET A 21 17.28 -13.34 0.86
N GLY A 22 17.39 -13.22 -0.46
CA GLY A 22 18.51 -12.55 -1.12
C GLY A 22 18.61 -11.04 -0.82
N LEU A 23 17.48 -10.37 -0.49
CA LEU A 23 17.45 -8.93 -0.20
C LEU A 23 18.04 -8.57 1.17
N THR A 24 18.32 -9.53 2.04
CA THR A 24 18.87 -9.29 3.38
C THR A 24 20.33 -8.79 3.37
N GLY A 25 21.04 -8.94 2.26
CA GLY A 25 22.43 -8.51 2.14
C GLY A 25 22.74 -7.76 0.85
N PRO A 26 23.59 -6.72 0.89
CA PRO A 26 23.87 -5.88 -0.28
C PRO A 26 24.52 -6.64 -1.44
N LYS A 27 25.29 -7.68 -1.15
CA LYS A 27 25.95 -8.52 -2.18
C LYS A 27 24.98 -9.47 -2.90
N THR A 28 23.89 -9.86 -2.24
CA THR A 28 22.91 -10.83 -2.74
C THR A 28 21.64 -10.18 -3.26
N ALA A 29 21.39 -8.88 -2.94
CA ALA A 29 20.17 -8.17 -3.24
C ALA A 29 19.84 -8.14 -4.74
N VAL A 30 20.82 -7.85 -5.60
CA VAL A 30 20.61 -7.82 -7.06
C VAL A 30 20.16 -9.19 -7.58
N ARG A 31 20.81 -10.28 -7.13
CA ARG A 31 20.43 -11.64 -7.51
C ARG A 31 19.03 -11.98 -6.96
N GLY A 32 18.73 -11.60 -5.72
CA GLY A 32 17.42 -11.77 -5.12
C GLY A 32 16.29 -11.10 -5.93
N ASN A 33 16.51 -9.87 -6.37
CA ASN A 33 15.57 -9.14 -7.23
C ASN A 33 15.33 -9.85 -8.58
N TYR A 34 16.38 -10.35 -9.23
CA TYR A 34 16.21 -11.11 -10.48
C TYR A 34 15.40 -12.39 -10.26
N ILE A 35 15.65 -13.13 -9.17
CA ILE A 35 14.91 -14.34 -8.85
C ILE A 35 13.43 -14.01 -8.61
N ALA A 36 13.14 -12.95 -7.83
CA ALA A 36 11.76 -12.51 -7.59
C ALA A 36 11.06 -12.03 -8.88
N ALA A 37 11.78 -11.33 -9.77
CA ALA A 37 11.25 -10.89 -11.06
C ALA A 37 10.91 -12.06 -11.99
N VAL A 38 11.77 -13.09 -12.05
CA VAL A 38 11.48 -14.33 -12.79
C VAL A 38 10.28 -15.04 -12.17
N GLY A 39 10.21 -15.13 -10.84
CA GLY A 39 9.06 -15.68 -10.12
C GLY A 39 7.75 -14.97 -10.47
N MET A 40 7.78 -13.64 -10.58
CA MET A 40 6.63 -12.85 -11.05
C MET A 40 6.25 -13.20 -12.49
N GLY A 41 7.24 -13.33 -13.39
CA GLY A 41 7.00 -13.77 -14.77
C GLY A 41 6.31 -15.14 -14.84
N VAL A 42 6.78 -16.10 -14.01
CA VAL A 42 6.16 -17.43 -13.92
C VAL A 42 4.73 -17.34 -13.40
N ALA A 43 4.45 -16.51 -12.38
CA ALA A 43 3.10 -16.31 -11.86
C ALA A 43 2.15 -15.70 -12.91
N VAL A 44 2.62 -14.70 -13.66
CA VAL A 44 1.84 -14.08 -14.76
C VAL A 44 1.52 -15.11 -15.84
N ILE A 45 2.51 -15.91 -16.26
CA ILE A 45 2.29 -16.98 -17.25
C ILE A 45 1.26 -17.99 -16.70
N ALA A 46 1.34 -18.37 -15.43
CA ALA A 46 0.37 -19.28 -14.82
C ALA A 46 -1.06 -18.72 -14.86
N VAL A 47 -1.24 -17.43 -14.52
CA VAL A 47 -2.55 -16.76 -14.62
C VAL A 47 -3.05 -16.73 -16.06
N LEU A 48 -2.20 -16.37 -17.04
CA LEU A 48 -2.60 -16.32 -18.45
C LEU A 48 -3.01 -17.70 -18.99
N ILE A 49 -2.40 -18.78 -18.51
CA ILE A 49 -2.80 -20.14 -18.82
C ILE A 49 -4.16 -20.47 -18.18
N ASP A 50 -4.39 -20.02 -16.96
CA ASP A 50 -5.61 -20.27 -16.21
C ASP A 50 -6.83 -19.58 -16.86
N ILE A 51 -6.68 -18.34 -17.29
CA ILE A 51 -7.71 -17.52 -17.92
C ILE A 51 -7.80 -17.68 -19.46
N ARG A 52 -7.14 -18.69 -20.03
CA ARG A 52 -7.04 -18.86 -21.50
C ARG A 52 -8.38 -18.89 -22.25
N GLU A 53 -9.46 -19.28 -21.59
CA GLU A 53 -10.82 -19.41 -22.16
C GLU A 53 -11.62 -18.10 -22.10
N THR A 54 -11.00 -16.99 -21.63
CA THR A 54 -11.67 -15.68 -21.59
C THR A 54 -11.77 -15.06 -22.99
N ASP A 55 -12.86 -14.36 -23.26
CA ASP A 55 -13.05 -13.59 -24.48
C ASP A 55 -12.41 -12.19 -24.43
N ASN A 56 -11.90 -11.79 -23.27
CA ASN A 56 -11.41 -10.44 -23.01
C ASN A 56 -9.91 -10.23 -23.28
N TRP A 57 -9.28 -11.05 -24.12
CA TRP A 57 -7.85 -10.96 -24.42
C TRP A 57 -7.40 -9.58 -24.91
N GLY A 58 -8.26 -8.88 -25.67
CA GLY A 58 -7.95 -7.52 -26.13
C GLY A 58 -7.75 -6.53 -24.99
N LEU A 59 -8.59 -6.60 -23.95
CA LEU A 59 -8.48 -5.76 -22.75
C LEU A 59 -7.27 -6.13 -21.91
N ILE A 60 -6.98 -7.42 -21.76
CA ILE A 60 -5.82 -7.92 -21.00
C ILE A 60 -4.51 -7.45 -21.65
N ILE A 61 -4.35 -7.67 -22.96
CA ILE A 61 -3.15 -7.26 -23.69
C ILE A 61 -3.03 -5.73 -23.71
N GLY A 62 -4.14 -5.02 -23.92
CA GLY A 62 -4.19 -3.57 -23.89
C GLY A 62 -3.77 -3.01 -22.54
N GLY A 63 -4.32 -3.54 -21.44
CA GLY A 63 -3.95 -3.16 -20.09
C GLY A 63 -2.49 -3.45 -19.76
N LEU A 64 -1.99 -4.62 -20.15
CA LEU A 64 -0.57 -4.99 -19.98
C LEU A 64 0.35 -4.05 -20.76
N ALA A 65 0.02 -3.74 -22.02
CA ALA A 65 0.80 -2.82 -22.85
C ALA A 65 0.86 -1.40 -22.23
N VAL A 66 -0.29 -0.87 -21.79
CA VAL A 66 -0.36 0.42 -21.09
C VAL A 66 0.48 0.39 -19.81
N GLY A 67 0.37 -0.67 -19.01
CA GLY A 67 1.17 -0.84 -17.79
C GLY A 67 2.67 -0.85 -18.06
N VAL A 68 3.12 -1.56 -19.10
CA VAL A 68 4.54 -1.61 -19.50
C VAL A 68 5.01 -0.24 -20.00
N ILE A 69 4.24 0.43 -20.85
CA ILE A 69 4.60 1.74 -21.42
C ILE A 69 4.69 2.80 -20.33
N LEU A 70 3.80 2.81 -19.37
CA LEU A 70 3.78 3.79 -18.29
C LEU A 70 4.71 3.43 -17.12
N GLY A 71 4.96 2.14 -16.88
CA GLY A 71 5.74 1.67 -15.73
C GLY A 71 7.25 1.55 -16.00
N VAL A 72 7.63 0.95 -17.12
CA VAL A 72 9.05 0.63 -17.38
C VAL A 72 9.92 1.88 -17.58
N PRO A 73 9.53 2.90 -18.38
CA PRO A 73 10.38 4.07 -18.58
C PRO A 73 10.68 4.85 -17.29
N PRO A 74 9.71 5.13 -16.39
CA PRO A 74 10.02 5.73 -15.11
C PRO A 74 10.94 4.87 -14.25
N ALA A 75 10.70 3.54 -14.20
CA ALA A 75 11.52 2.62 -13.41
C ALA A 75 13.00 2.64 -13.84
N LEU A 76 13.27 2.71 -15.16
CA LEU A 76 14.64 2.72 -15.70
C LEU A 76 15.33 4.08 -15.63
N LYS A 77 14.58 5.19 -15.73
CA LYS A 77 15.12 6.54 -15.83
C LYS A 77 15.21 7.30 -14.50
N THR A 78 14.54 6.81 -13.46
CA THR A 78 14.52 7.49 -12.16
C THR A 78 15.87 7.42 -11.47
N LYS A 79 16.36 8.57 -11.02
CA LYS A 79 17.60 8.69 -10.25
C LYS A 79 17.42 8.05 -8.86
N MET A 80 18.51 7.56 -8.27
CA MET A 80 18.50 6.95 -6.92
C MET A 80 17.89 7.87 -5.86
N THR A 81 18.14 9.19 -5.97
CA THR A 81 17.60 10.21 -5.06
C THR A 81 16.08 10.38 -5.16
N ALA A 82 15.47 10.01 -6.28
CA ALA A 82 14.03 10.09 -6.53
C ALA A 82 13.32 8.72 -6.41
N MET A 83 14.02 7.66 -5.94
CA MET A 83 13.42 6.35 -5.74
C MET A 83 12.26 6.35 -4.74
N PRO A 84 12.29 7.05 -3.59
CA PRO A 84 11.15 7.07 -2.68
C PRO A 84 9.87 7.60 -3.33
N GLN A 85 9.97 8.60 -4.21
CA GLN A 85 8.83 9.14 -4.95
C GLN A 85 8.24 8.09 -5.91
N LEU A 86 9.11 7.40 -6.66
CA LEU A 86 8.68 6.36 -7.58
C LEU A 86 7.99 5.20 -6.85
N VAL A 87 8.56 4.78 -5.72
CA VAL A 87 7.98 3.73 -4.88
C VAL A 87 6.60 4.14 -4.36
N ALA A 88 6.46 5.39 -3.90
CA ALA A 88 5.16 5.90 -3.46
C ALA A 88 4.13 5.90 -4.59
N LEU A 89 4.50 6.34 -5.79
CA LEU A 89 3.61 6.35 -6.94
C LEU A 89 3.16 4.94 -7.33
N PHE A 90 4.09 4.00 -7.45
CA PHE A 90 3.78 2.61 -7.82
C PHE A 90 2.95 1.89 -6.75
N ASN A 91 3.25 2.16 -5.46
CA ASN A 91 2.40 1.66 -4.39
C ASN A 91 0.96 2.19 -4.50
N GLY A 92 0.82 3.49 -4.80
CA GLY A 92 -0.49 4.10 -5.05
C GLY A 92 -1.24 3.41 -6.18
N VAL A 93 -0.60 3.22 -7.34
CA VAL A 93 -1.21 2.50 -8.48
C VAL A 93 -1.64 1.08 -8.07
N GLY A 94 -0.80 0.35 -7.32
CA GLY A 94 -1.15 -0.97 -6.79
C GLY A 94 -2.38 -0.94 -5.89
N GLY A 95 -2.43 0.00 -4.93
CA GLY A 95 -3.60 0.19 -4.06
C GLY A 95 -4.87 0.53 -4.84
N GLY A 96 -4.77 1.44 -5.82
CA GLY A 96 -5.87 1.79 -6.71
C GLY A 96 -6.38 0.60 -7.53
N THR A 97 -5.47 -0.22 -8.04
CA THR A 97 -5.84 -1.45 -8.77
C THR A 97 -6.66 -2.38 -7.90
N VAL A 98 -6.25 -2.62 -6.65
CA VAL A 98 -6.98 -3.49 -5.71
C VAL A 98 -8.36 -2.90 -5.37
N ALA A 99 -8.46 -1.59 -5.18
CA ALA A 99 -9.74 -0.92 -4.95
C ALA A 99 -10.70 -1.05 -6.16
N LEU A 100 -10.18 -0.92 -7.38
CA LEU A 100 -10.96 -1.09 -8.61
C LEU A 100 -11.39 -2.55 -8.84
N ILE A 101 -10.54 -3.52 -8.50
CA ILE A 101 -10.91 -4.94 -8.52
C ILE A 101 -12.09 -5.18 -7.58
N ALA A 102 -12.03 -4.69 -6.35
CA ALA A 102 -13.12 -4.84 -5.40
C ALA A 102 -14.42 -4.15 -5.87
N TRP A 103 -14.30 -3.02 -6.57
CA TRP A 103 -15.46 -2.37 -7.19
C TRP A 103 -16.03 -3.22 -8.34
N ALA A 104 -15.18 -3.75 -9.20
CA ALA A 104 -15.60 -4.62 -10.30
C ALA A 104 -16.33 -5.86 -9.78
N GLU A 105 -15.78 -6.53 -8.75
CA GLU A 105 -16.41 -7.68 -8.09
C GLU A 105 -17.78 -7.35 -7.49
N PHE A 106 -17.91 -6.16 -6.88
CA PHE A 106 -19.18 -5.70 -6.36
C PHE A 106 -20.22 -5.52 -7.48
N LEU A 107 -19.84 -4.97 -8.63
CA LEU A 107 -20.75 -4.77 -9.76
C LEU A 107 -21.10 -6.09 -10.44
N ASP A 108 -20.13 -6.98 -10.65
CA ASP A 108 -20.32 -8.28 -11.28
C ASP A 108 -21.21 -9.20 -10.44
N SER A 109 -21.08 -9.14 -9.12
CA SER A 109 -21.93 -9.87 -8.18
C SER A 109 -23.27 -9.20 -7.85
N ASN A 110 -23.66 -8.15 -8.60
CA ASN A 110 -24.89 -7.38 -8.34
C ASN A 110 -25.03 -6.94 -6.87
N GLY A 111 -23.97 -6.34 -6.31
CA GLY A 111 -23.98 -5.90 -4.92
C GLY A 111 -23.85 -7.04 -3.91
N PHE A 112 -23.14 -8.10 -4.28
CA PHE A 112 -22.99 -9.33 -3.51
C PHE A 112 -24.28 -10.13 -3.30
N THR A 113 -25.26 -9.96 -4.20
CA THR A 113 -26.57 -10.66 -4.15
C THR A 113 -26.75 -11.65 -5.30
N THR A 114 -25.70 -12.39 -5.71
CA THR A 114 -25.79 -13.37 -6.78
C THR A 114 -26.89 -14.40 -6.57
N VAL A 115 -27.67 -14.63 -7.64
CA VAL A 115 -28.99 -15.29 -7.62
C VAL A 115 -28.94 -16.78 -7.22
N ASP A 116 -27.80 -17.45 -7.38
CA ASP A 116 -27.72 -18.91 -7.24
C ASP A 116 -27.02 -19.40 -5.97
N THR A 117 -26.25 -18.56 -5.30
CA THR A 117 -25.54 -18.92 -4.07
C THR A 117 -25.39 -17.73 -3.13
N VAL A 118 -25.60 -17.93 -1.82
CA VAL A 118 -25.24 -16.93 -0.81
C VAL A 118 -23.74 -16.66 -0.91
N PRO A 119 -23.30 -15.42 -1.17
CA PRO A 119 -21.87 -15.12 -1.25
C PRO A 119 -21.16 -15.54 0.04
N SER A 120 -20.01 -16.17 -0.08
CA SER A 120 -19.27 -16.59 1.10
C SER A 120 -18.81 -15.37 1.92
N VAL A 121 -18.84 -15.47 3.23
CA VAL A 121 -18.37 -14.39 4.13
C VAL A 121 -16.94 -13.93 3.76
N PRO A 122 -15.98 -14.83 3.47
CA PRO A 122 -14.65 -14.42 3.00
C PRO A 122 -14.65 -13.58 1.73
N PHE A 123 -15.56 -13.85 0.79
CA PHE A 123 -15.69 -13.06 -0.44
C PHE A 123 -16.13 -11.62 -0.14
N ILE A 124 -17.21 -11.46 0.64
CA ILE A 124 -17.73 -10.12 1.00
C ILE A 124 -16.72 -9.34 1.83
N VAL A 125 -16.20 -9.94 2.90
CA VAL A 125 -15.24 -9.30 3.79
C VAL A 125 -13.94 -8.99 3.06
N GLY A 126 -13.44 -9.91 2.23
CA GLY A 126 -12.24 -9.72 1.42
C GLY A 126 -12.38 -8.56 0.44
N SER A 127 -13.50 -8.50 -0.30
CA SER A 127 -13.76 -7.42 -1.26
C SER A 127 -13.92 -6.06 -0.57
N LEU A 128 -14.68 -5.96 0.51
CA LEU A 128 -14.87 -4.71 1.25
C LEU A 128 -13.56 -4.23 1.91
N PHE A 129 -12.79 -5.13 2.49
CA PHE A 129 -11.48 -4.83 3.05
C PHE A 129 -10.51 -4.34 1.95
N ALA A 130 -10.50 -5.02 0.81
CA ALA A 130 -9.70 -4.64 -0.35
C ALA A 130 -10.08 -3.25 -0.88
N ALA A 131 -11.38 -2.93 -0.95
CA ALA A 131 -11.88 -1.63 -1.36
C ALA A 131 -11.40 -0.51 -0.41
N ILE A 132 -11.57 -0.69 0.90
CA ILE A 132 -11.21 0.30 1.91
C ILE A 132 -9.69 0.54 1.91
N ILE A 133 -8.91 -0.52 2.14
CA ILE A 133 -7.46 -0.39 2.29
C ILE A 133 -6.79 -0.01 0.97
N GLY A 134 -7.28 -0.55 -0.16
CA GLY A 134 -6.78 -0.17 -1.49
C GLY A 134 -6.98 1.32 -1.77
N SER A 135 -8.17 1.87 -1.46
CA SER A 135 -8.45 3.30 -1.63
C SER A 135 -7.62 4.18 -0.68
N ILE A 136 -7.49 3.82 0.60
CA ILE A 136 -6.61 4.51 1.55
C ILE A 136 -5.18 4.55 1.02
N SER A 137 -4.68 3.41 0.56
CA SER A 137 -3.31 3.27 0.06
C SER A 137 -3.08 4.08 -1.21
N PHE A 138 -4.03 4.09 -2.14
CA PHE A 138 -3.94 4.89 -3.36
C PHE A 138 -3.80 6.39 -3.05
N TRP A 139 -4.78 6.97 -2.36
CA TRP A 139 -4.80 8.40 -2.10
C TRP A 139 -3.70 8.82 -1.12
N GLY A 140 -3.41 8.01 -0.10
CA GLY A 140 -2.31 8.25 0.82
C GLY A 140 -0.94 8.26 0.13
N SER A 141 -0.72 7.33 -0.81
CA SER A 141 0.52 7.25 -1.58
C SER A 141 0.68 8.42 -2.57
N LEU A 142 -0.42 8.90 -3.17
CA LEU A 142 -0.38 10.10 -4.00
C LEU A 142 0.00 11.35 -3.20
N VAL A 143 -0.49 11.48 -1.96
CA VAL A 143 -0.06 12.56 -1.06
C VAL A 143 1.42 12.42 -0.70
N ALA A 144 1.88 11.21 -0.36
CA ALA A 144 3.29 10.97 -0.06
C ALA A 144 4.18 11.30 -1.25
N PHE A 145 3.81 10.88 -2.46
CA PHE A 145 4.46 11.26 -3.71
C PHE A 145 4.52 12.76 -3.89
N SER A 146 3.38 13.45 -3.75
CA SER A 146 3.28 14.90 -3.94
C SER A 146 4.14 15.68 -2.95
N LYS A 147 4.25 15.21 -1.70
CA LYS A 147 5.13 15.80 -0.68
C LYS A 147 6.61 15.60 -1.02
N LEU A 148 6.99 14.38 -1.39
CA LEU A 148 8.38 14.09 -1.74
C LEU A 148 8.84 14.79 -3.03
N GLN A 149 7.91 15.12 -3.91
CA GLN A 149 8.16 15.94 -5.11
C GLN A 149 8.08 17.45 -4.85
N GLU A 150 7.82 17.87 -3.60
CA GLU A 150 7.61 19.28 -3.22
C GLU A 150 6.53 19.98 -4.06
N LEU A 151 5.52 19.24 -4.53
CA LEU A 151 4.42 19.81 -5.32
C LEU A 151 3.43 20.59 -4.45
N LEU A 152 3.42 20.33 -3.14
CA LEU A 152 2.52 21.01 -2.21
C LEU A 152 3.11 22.36 -1.78
N ASN A 153 2.24 23.38 -1.75
CA ASN A 153 2.65 24.70 -1.28
C ASN A 153 3.00 24.66 0.21
N LYS A 154 4.16 25.18 0.59
CA LYS A 154 4.66 25.22 1.99
C LYS A 154 3.69 25.93 2.94
N ASN A 155 2.94 26.95 2.46
CA ASN A 155 1.92 27.61 3.27
C ASN A 155 0.70 26.72 3.52
N PHE A 156 0.34 25.88 2.54
CA PHE A 156 -0.72 24.88 2.69
C PHE A 156 -0.29 23.81 3.70
N GLU A 157 0.91 23.28 3.60
CA GLU A 157 1.44 22.28 4.55
C GLU A 157 1.44 22.81 6.01
N LYS A 158 1.89 24.06 6.22
CA LYS A 158 1.84 24.68 7.54
C LYS A 158 0.42 24.79 8.10
N LYS A 159 -0.57 25.15 7.27
CA LYS A 159 -1.98 25.19 7.69
C LYS A 159 -2.52 23.80 8.03
N VAL A 160 -2.17 22.78 7.25
CA VAL A 160 -2.56 21.38 7.49
C VAL A 160 -2.00 20.89 8.83
N VAL A 161 -0.71 21.12 9.08
CA VAL A 161 -0.07 20.73 10.34
C VAL A 161 -0.70 21.49 11.53
N ALA A 162 -0.99 22.78 11.38
CA ALA A 162 -1.67 23.57 12.42
C ALA A 162 -3.10 23.03 12.72
N SER A 163 -3.76 22.40 11.72
CA SER A 163 -5.09 21.83 11.83
C SER A 163 -5.10 20.32 12.09
N ALA A 164 -3.97 19.74 12.52
CA ALA A 164 -3.79 18.28 12.64
C ALA A 164 -4.86 17.61 13.52
N LYS A 165 -5.29 18.25 14.61
CA LYS A 165 -6.38 17.74 15.47
C LYS A 165 -7.71 17.61 14.73
N LEU A 166 -8.01 18.54 13.82
CA LEU A 166 -9.22 18.48 12.99
C LEU A 166 -9.16 17.30 12.01
N PHE A 167 -7.99 17.10 11.37
CA PHE A 167 -7.76 15.94 10.51
C PHE A 167 -7.88 14.62 11.25
N GLN A 168 -7.41 14.55 12.50
CA GLN A 168 -7.57 13.36 13.34
C GLN A 168 -9.05 13.06 13.62
N LEU A 169 -9.81 14.06 14.04
CA LEU A 169 -11.24 13.92 14.31
C LEU A 169 -11.98 13.49 13.03
N ALA A 170 -11.67 14.13 11.89
CA ALA A 170 -12.23 13.78 10.61
C ALA A 170 -11.90 12.33 10.22
N ASN A 171 -10.68 11.86 10.45
CA ASN A 171 -10.30 10.47 10.20
C ASN A 171 -11.09 9.47 11.05
N ILE A 172 -11.35 9.77 12.32
CA ILE A 172 -12.18 8.92 13.19
C ILE A 172 -13.61 8.85 12.62
N VAL A 173 -14.18 9.98 12.24
CA VAL A 173 -15.52 10.03 11.64
C VAL A 173 -15.56 9.26 10.32
N LEU A 174 -14.57 9.45 9.45
CA LEU A 174 -14.47 8.74 8.17
C LEU A 174 -14.28 7.23 8.37
N ALA A 175 -13.49 6.81 9.36
CA ALA A 175 -13.33 5.41 9.69
C ALA A 175 -14.64 4.76 10.15
N ILE A 176 -15.39 5.45 11.04
CA ILE A 176 -16.70 4.99 11.48
C ILE A 176 -17.68 4.92 10.30
N ALA A 177 -17.68 5.94 9.43
CA ALA A 177 -18.51 5.97 8.23
C ALA A 177 -18.16 4.84 7.26
N ALA A 178 -16.86 4.58 7.00
CA ALA A 178 -16.41 3.48 6.15
C ALA A 178 -16.86 2.11 6.70
N ILE A 179 -16.70 1.89 8.00
CA ILE A 179 -17.14 0.67 8.67
C ILE A 179 -18.67 0.53 8.59
N ALA A 180 -19.41 1.60 8.85
CA ALA A 180 -20.87 1.58 8.77
C ALA A 180 -21.37 1.25 7.36
N ILE A 181 -20.77 1.87 6.32
CA ILE A 181 -21.11 1.58 4.92
C ILE A 181 -20.75 0.12 4.58
N ALA A 182 -19.58 -0.36 5.01
CA ALA A 182 -19.17 -1.75 4.77
C ALA A 182 -20.12 -2.74 5.44
N ILE A 183 -20.53 -2.49 6.70
CA ILE A 183 -21.52 -3.31 7.39
C ILE A 183 -22.87 -3.26 6.67
N TYR A 184 -23.32 -2.08 6.24
CA TYR A 184 -24.57 -1.95 5.49
C TYR A 184 -24.53 -2.79 4.21
N ILE A 185 -23.47 -2.67 3.40
CA ILE A 185 -23.30 -3.49 2.18
C ILE A 185 -23.28 -4.98 2.54
N GLY A 186 -22.54 -5.37 3.58
CA GLY A 186 -22.44 -6.77 4.01
C GLY A 186 -23.76 -7.36 4.51
N VAL A 187 -24.60 -6.58 5.19
CA VAL A 187 -25.92 -7.01 5.65
C VAL A 187 -26.90 -7.13 4.48
N GLN A 188 -26.80 -6.24 3.50
CA GLN A 188 -27.62 -6.30 2.28
C GLN A 188 -27.18 -7.39 1.30
N ALA A 189 -26.01 -7.98 1.49
CA ALA A 189 -25.46 -9.06 0.67
C ALA A 189 -26.19 -10.40 0.92
N ASN A 190 -27.49 -10.40 0.66
CA ASN A 190 -28.36 -11.55 0.78
C ASN A 190 -29.20 -11.68 -0.50
N PRO A 191 -29.28 -12.87 -1.12
CA PRO A 191 -30.09 -13.11 -2.32
C PRO A 191 -31.58 -12.78 -2.18
N ALA A 192 -32.08 -12.72 -0.93
CA ALA A 192 -33.46 -12.32 -0.64
C ALA A 192 -33.69 -10.80 -0.70
N ASN A 193 -32.64 -10.00 -0.73
CA ASN A 193 -32.70 -8.55 -0.78
C ASN A 193 -32.58 -8.04 -2.22
N GLU A 194 -33.04 -6.82 -2.46
CA GLU A 194 -32.77 -6.15 -3.72
C GLU A 194 -31.25 -5.85 -3.87
N PRO A 195 -30.72 -5.88 -5.10
CA PRO A 195 -29.32 -5.60 -5.35
C PRO A 195 -28.89 -4.24 -4.78
N THR A 196 -27.81 -4.23 -4.03
CA THR A 196 -27.26 -2.99 -3.46
C THR A 196 -26.73 -2.09 -4.58
N SER A 197 -27.16 -0.84 -4.62
CA SER A 197 -26.73 0.11 -5.65
C SER A 197 -25.22 0.33 -5.63
N GLY A 198 -24.61 0.42 -6.83
CA GLY A 198 -23.18 0.76 -7.01
C GLY A 198 -22.75 2.11 -6.39
N ILE A 199 -23.69 2.96 -6.00
CA ILE A 199 -23.40 4.21 -5.29
C ILE A 199 -22.78 3.94 -3.92
N TRP A 200 -23.16 2.86 -3.24
CA TRP A 200 -22.64 2.54 -1.90
C TRP A 200 -21.17 2.14 -1.92
N ILE A 201 -20.74 1.33 -2.88
CA ILE A 201 -19.32 0.99 -3.02
C ILE A 201 -18.51 2.22 -3.49
N ALA A 202 -19.05 3.05 -4.39
CA ALA A 202 -18.41 4.30 -4.78
C ALA A 202 -18.26 5.25 -3.58
N LEU A 203 -19.29 5.37 -2.75
CA LEU A 203 -19.23 6.16 -1.51
C LEU A 203 -18.17 5.61 -0.55
N LEU A 204 -18.11 4.29 -0.40
CA LEU A 204 -17.08 3.62 0.42
C LEU A 204 -15.67 3.97 -0.05
N LEU A 205 -15.42 3.91 -1.37
CA LEU A 205 -14.13 4.26 -1.96
C LEU A 205 -13.77 5.73 -1.74
N VAL A 206 -14.74 6.64 -1.87
CA VAL A 206 -14.53 8.07 -1.62
C VAL A 206 -14.22 8.34 -0.14
N VAL A 207 -15.00 7.78 0.78
CA VAL A 207 -14.78 7.93 2.23
C VAL A 207 -13.42 7.38 2.63
N ALA A 208 -13.06 6.17 2.16
CA ALA A 208 -11.75 5.58 2.40
C ALA A 208 -10.62 6.39 1.76
N GLY A 209 -10.85 6.94 0.57
CA GLY A 209 -9.89 7.82 -0.11
C GLY A 209 -9.62 9.10 0.67
N LEU A 210 -10.67 9.79 1.15
CA LEU A 210 -10.52 10.95 2.02
C LEU A 210 -9.76 10.61 3.30
N MET A 211 -10.01 9.45 3.89
CA MET A 211 -9.26 8.96 5.03
C MET A 211 -7.77 8.81 4.69
N GLY A 212 -7.44 8.22 3.53
CA GLY A 212 -6.05 8.10 3.06
C GLY A 212 -5.36 9.46 2.89
N LEU A 213 -6.05 10.43 2.30
CA LEU A 213 -5.56 11.81 2.20
C LEU A 213 -5.28 12.42 3.58
N PHE A 214 -6.24 12.35 4.48
CA PHE A 214 -6.18 13.02 5.78
C PHE A 214 -5.22 12.37 6.77
N VAL A 215 -4.93 11.08 6.62
CA VAL A 215 -3.88 10.40 7.42
C VAL A 215 -2.50 10.90 7.01
N VAL A 216 -2.22 11.02 5.70
CA VAL A 216 -0.86 11.30 5.22
C VAL A 216 -0.55 12.80 5.14
N LEU A 217 -1.56 13.65 4.89
CA LEU A 217 -1.38 15.10 4.76
C LEU A 217 -0.66 15.77 5.95
N PRO A 218 -0.98 15.48 7.22
CA PRO A 218 -0.31 16.15 8.34
C PRO A 218 1.08 15.58 8.68
N ILE A 219 1.48 14.43 8.13
CA ILE A 219 2.76 13.78 8.44
C ILE A 219 3.91 14.53 7.74
N GLY A 220 5.00 14.78 8.46
CA GLY A 220 6.18 15.49 7.93
C GLY A 220 6.96 14.69 6.88
N GLY A 221 7.66 15.39 5.97
CA GLY A 221 8.45 14.76 4.90
C GLY A 221 9.53 13.79 5.41
N ALA A 222 10.11 14.06 6.57
CA ALA A 222 11.12 13.20 7.18
C ALA A 222 10.58 11.80 7.56
N ASP A 223 9.31 11.70 7.93
CA ASP A 223 8.64 10.45 8.31
C ASP A 223 8.05 9.70 7.09
N MET A 224 8.05 10.30 5.90
CA MET A 224 7.45 9.73 4.69
C MET A 224 7.96 8.33 4.34
N PRO A 225 9.26 7.99 4.45
CA PRO A 225 9.72 6.64 4.14
C PRO A 225 9.03 5.55 4.97
N VAL A 226 8.78 5.81 6.28
CA VAL A 226 8.06 4.86 7.14
C VAL A 226 6.59 4.75 6.75
N VAL A 227 5.96 5.89 6.41
CA VAL A 227 4.56 5.93 5.95
C VAL A 227 4.39 5.17 4.64
N ILE A 228 5.28 5.35 3.67
CA ILE A 228 5.25 4.64 2.39
C ILE A 228 5.40 3.13 2.62
N SER A 229 6.32 2.72 3.50
CA SER A 229 6.50 1.31 3.86
C SER A 229 5.24 0.73 4.52
N LEU A 230 4.59 1.47 5.40
CA LEU A 230 3.32 1.08 6.03
C LEU A 230 2.19 0.95 5.00
N LEU A 231 2.04 1.94 4.12
CA LEU A 231 1.05 1.89 3.04
C LEU A 231 1.30 0.72 2.09
N ASN A 232 2.57 0.40 1.79
CA ASN A 232 2.93 -0.77 0.99
C ASN A 232 2.53 -2.08 1.68
N ALA A 233 2.78 -2.20 2.99
CA ALA A 233 2.34 -3.37 3.76
C ALA A 233 0.81 -3.52 3.72
N LEU A 234 0.06 -2.42 3.89
CA LEU A 234 -1.40 -2.40 3.80
C LEU A 234 -1.88 -2.75 2.39
N THR A 235 -1.21 -2.25 1.33
CA THR A 235 -1.50 -2.63 -0.06
C THR A 235 -1.31 -4.13 -0.26
N GLY A 236 -0.25 -4.72 0.29
CA GLY A 236 -0.04 -6.17 0.25
C GLY A 236 -1.18 -6.94 0.92
N LEU A 237 -1.59 -6.53 2.11
CA LEU A 237 -2.71 -7.15 2.81
C LEU A 237 -4.04 -7.00 2.05
N SER A 238 -4.29 -5.84 1.45
CA SER A 238 -5.49 -5.62 0.62
C SER A 238 -5.50 -6.50 -0.64
N ALA A 239 -4.32 -6.69 -1.27
CA ALA A 239 -4.17 -7.61 -2.40
C ALA A 239 -4.42 -9.07 -1.99
N ALA A 240 -3.96 -9.48 -0.79
CA ALA A 240 -4.27 -10.81 -0.26
C ALA A 240 -5.77 -10.99 -0.01
N ALA A 241 -6.45 -9.97 0.52
CA ALA A 241 -7.88 -9.98 0.75
C ALA A 241 -8.69 -10.04 -0.56
N ALA A 242 -8.28 -9.28 -1.58
CA ALA A 242 -8.85 -9.39 -2.92
C ALA A 242 -8.61 -10.79 -3.52
N GLY A 243 -7.43 -11.36 -3.29
CA GLY A 243 -7.11 -12.73 -3.68
C GLY A 243 -8.02 -13.77 -3.02
N LEU A 244 -8.39 -13.58 -1.75
CA LEU A 244 -9.39 -14.43 -1.08
C LEU A 244 -10.77 -14.29 -1.72
N ALA A 245 -11.19 -13.08 -2.06
CA ALA A 245 -12.44 -12.84 -2.75
C ALA A 245 -12.48 -13.53 -4.12
N LEU A 246 -11.43 -13.37 -4.92
CA LEU A 246 -11.27 -13.95 -6.26
C LEU A 246 -10.89 -15.44 -6.24
N ASN A 247 -10.68 -16.04 -5.08
CA ASN A 247 -10.11 -17.40 -4.93
C ASN A 247 -8.79 -17.58 -5.71
N ASN A 248 -7.99 -16.51 -5.81
CA ASN A 248 -6.73 -16.49 -6.56
C ASN A 248 -5.55 -16.70 -5.61
N GLN A 249 -4.99 -17.91 -5.63
CA GLN A 249 -3.89 -18.30 -4.75
C GLN A 249 -2.64 -17.45 -4.95
N ALA A 250 -2.35 -17.00 -6.19
CA ALA A 250 -1.19 -16.15 -6.46
C ALA A 250 -1.30 -14.80 -5.74
N MET A 251 -2.47 -14.17 -5.81
CA MET A 251 -2.72 -12.90 -5.13
C MET A 251 -2.67 -13.05 -3.60
N ILE A 252 -3.24 -14.14 -3.06
CA ILE A 252 -3.22 -14.41 -1.62
C ILE A 252 -1.77 -14.50 -1.13
N VAL A 253 -0.98 -15.38 -1.74
CA VAL A 253 0.40 -15.65 -1.27
C VAL A 253 1.30 -14.43 -1.50
N ALA A 254 1.28 -13.83 -2.69
CA ALA A 254 2.07 -12.63 -2.97
C ALA A 254 1.70 -11.47 -2.05
N GLY A 255 0.40 -11.23 -1.84
CA GLY A 255 -0.09 -10.19 -0.95
C GLY A 255 0.30 -10.41 0.52
N MET A 256 0.21 -11.65 1.02
CA MET A 256 0.68 -11.99 2.37
C MET A 256 2.19 -11.80 2.55
N ILE A 257 2.99 -12.20 1.56
CA ILE A 257 4.44 -12.02 1.58
C ILE A 257 4.79 -10.52 1.64
N VAL A 258 4.17 -9.71 0.79
CA VAL A 258 4.39 -8.25 0.77
C VAL A 258 3.88 -7.60 2.06
N GLY A 259 2.71 -8.00 2.54
CA GLY A 259 2.15 -7.49 3.80
C GLY A 259 3.05 -7.79 5.00
N ALA A 260 3.54 -9.02 5.11
CA ALA A 260 4.45 -9.43 6.19
C ALA A 260 5.81 -8.73 6.09
N SER A 261 6.46 -8.78 4.93
CA SER A 261 7.77 -8.14 4.73
C SER A 261 7.71 -6.62 4.89
N GLY A 262 6.65 -5.99 4.36
CA GLY A 262 6.41 -4.55 4.51
C GLY A 262 6.19 -4.14 5.97
N THR A 263 5.47 -4.93 6.76
CA THR A 263 5.26 -4.68 8.20
C THR A 263 6.59 -4.77 8.97
N ILE A 264 7.41 -5.79 8.68
CA ILE A 264 8.73 -5.93 9.29
C ILE A 264 9.61 -4.72 8.93
N LEU A 265 9.65 -4.35 7.64
CA LEU A 265 10.42 -3.20 7.16
C LEU A 265 9.97 -1.91 7.83
N THR A 266 8.66 -1.65 7.91
CA THR A 266 8.09 -0.48 8.59
C THR A 266 8.56 -0.39 10.04
N ASN A 267 8.52 -1.51 10.77
CA ASN A 267 8.96 -1.54 12.17
C ASN A 267 10.48 -1.28 12.31
N LEU A 268 11.29 -1.86 11.43
CA LEU A 268 12.73 -1.63 11.43
C LEU A 268 13.08 -0.18 11.08
N MET A 269 12.39 0.42 10.11
CA MET A 269 12.58 1.84 9.73
C MET A 269 12.15 2.78 10.87
N ALA A 270 11.02 2.52 11.51
CA ALA A 270 10.55 3.31 12.64
C ALA A 270 11.57 3.25 13.82
N LYS A 271 12.08 2.05 14.12
CA LYS A 271 13.15 1.86 15.12
C LYS A 271 14.43 2.59 14.74
N ALA A 272 14.87 2.52 13.48
CA ALA A 272 16.06 3.23 13.01
C ALA A 272 15.93 4.75 13.14
N MET A 273 14.70 5.28 13.04
CA MET A 273 14.40 6.70 13.27
C MET A 273 14.15 7.04 14.76
N ASN A 274 14.32 6.06 15.66
CA ASN A 274 14.03 6.19 17.09
C ASN A 274 12.59 6.68 17.37
N ARG A 275 11.61 6.22 16.58
CA ARG A 275 10.20 6.56 16.72
C ARG A 275 9.33 5.31 16.67
N SER A 276 8.18 5.34 17.32
CA SER A 276 7.19 4.26 17.19
C SER A 276 6.24 4.52 16.02
N ILE A 277 5.72 3.48 15.37
CA ILE A 277 4.73 3.61 14.30
C ILE A 277 3.51 4.43 14.75
N PRO A 278 2.91 4.19 15.93
CA PRO A 278 1.82 5.02 16.42
C PRO A 278 2.22 6.49 16.59
N ALA A 279 3.45 6.77 17.03
CA ALA A 279 3.93 8.15 17.16
C ALA A 279 4.11 8.84 15.80
N ILE A 280 4.40 8.11 14.73
CA ILE A 280 4.49 8.65 13.38
C ILE A 280 3.08 8.90 12.81
N VAL A 281 2.19 7.92 12.91
CA VAL A 281 0.84 8.00 12.35
C VAL A 281 -0.05 8.95 13.16
N PHE A 282 0.04 8.91 14.48
CA PHE A 282 -0.82 9.68 15.39
C PHE A 282 -0.08 10.84 16.08
N GLY A 283 1.24 10.79 16.18
CA GLY A 283 2.05 11.81 16.87
C GLY A 283 2.14 13.13 16.11
N SER A 284 2.00 13.12 14.79
CA SER A 284 1.80 14.35 13.99
C SER A 284 0.53 15.08 14.38
N PHE A 285 -0.41 14.41 15.03
CA PHE A 285 -1.66 14.98 15.52
C PHE A 285 -1.53 15.57 16.93
N GLY A 286 -0.42 15.32 17.65
CA GLY A 286 -0.20 15.73 19.05
C GLY A 286 0.59 17.03 19.23
N GLY A 287 0.79 17.81 18.19
CA GLY A 287 1.37 19.16 18.31
C GLY A 287 2.67 19.20 19.13
N ASP A 288 3.70 18.54 18.65
CA ASP A 288 5.08 18.99 18.82
C ASP A 288 5.87 18.57 17.58
N GLY A 289 5.74 19.42 16.57
CA GLY A 289 6.58 19.32 15.38
C GLY A 289 8.04 19.49 15.85
N GLY A 290 8.74 18.36 15.95
CA GLY A 290 10.18 18.40 16.13
C GLY A 290 10.67 18.47 17.56
N THR A 291 10.16 17.63 18.42
CA THR A 291 11.04 17.04 19.41
C THR A 291 11.51 15.69 18.85
N GLY A 292 12.38 15.68 17.89
CA GLY A 292 13.61 14.96 18.08
C GLY A 292 13.96 15.26 19.52
N GLY A 293 13.98 14.23 20.41
CA GLY A 293 14.02 14.42 21.84
C GLY A 293 14.77 15.68 22.16
N ALA A 294 14.14 16.61 22.86
CA ALA A 294 14.91 17.65 23.47
C ALA A 294 16.00 16.86 24.22
N VAL A 295 17.15 16.74 23.59
CA VAL A 295 18.37 16.61 24.30
C VAL A 295 18.24 17.80 25.21
N SER A 296 17.80 17.53 26.45
CA SER A 296 17.99 18.48 27.52
C SER A 296 19.36 19.01 27.23
N ALA A 297 19.44 20.29 26.91
CA ALA A 297 20.71 20.93 26.78
C ALA A 297 21.34 20.75 28.16
N SER A 298 21.91 19.55 28.38
CA SER A 298 22.93 19.37 29.36
C SER A 298 23.95 20.39 28.92
N GLY A 299 24.20 21.41 29.72
CA GLY A 299 24.97 22.58 29.38
C GLY A 299 26.38 22.29 28.86
N GLY A 300 26.42 21.63 27.72
CA GLY A 300 27.59 21.38 26.93
C GLY A 300 27.96 22.67 26.22
N THR A 301 29.05 23.25 26.61
CA THR A 301 29.65 24.37 25.88
C THR A 301 30.13 23.90 24.50
N VAL A 302 29.67 24.54 23.48
CA VAL A 302 30.24 24.33 22.14
C VAL A 302 31.65 24.87 22.14
N LYS A 303 32.64 24.01 21.99
CA LYS A 303 34.04 24.38 21.85
C LYS A 303 34.38 24.37 20.36
N ALA A 304 34.79 25.53 19.83
CA ALA A 304 35.36 25.59 18.49
C ALA A 304 36.64 24.76 18.47
N THR A 305 36.75 23.83 17.52
CA THR A 305 37.92 22.97 17.37
C THR A 305 38.40 22.99 15.94
N SER A 306 39.67 22.67 15.70
CA SER A 306 40.23 22.53 14.37
C SER A 306 39.93 21.15 13.81
N ALA A 307 40.01 21.02 12.47
CA ALA A 307 39.85 19.72 11.80
C ALA A 307 40.87 18.67 12.30
N ALA A 308 42.07 19.10 12.67
CA ALA A 308 43.11 18.23 13.27
C ALA A 308 42.72 17.72 14.66
N ASP A 309 42.21 18.60 15.52
CA ASP A 309 41.76 18.20 16.90
C ASP A 309 40.53 17.28 16.80
N ALA A 310 39.61 17.53 15.86
CA ALA A 310 38.45 16.64 15.62
C ALA A 310 38.91 15.26 15.15
N ALA A 311 39.89 15.18 14.27
CA ALA A 311 40.44 13.90 13.81
C ALA A 311 41.10 13.11 14.92
N ILE A 312 41.83 13.78 15.85
CA ILE A 312 42.45 13.14 16.98
C ILE A 312 41.41 12.59 18.00
N GLN A 313 40.26 13.29 18.14
CA GLN A 313 39.19 12.82 19.02
C GLN A 313 38.36 11.67 18.41
N MET A 314 38.39 11.46 17.09
CA MET A 314 37.71 10.39 16.39
C MET A 314 38.57 9.15 16.16
N ALA A 315 39.88 9.25 16.40
CA ALA A 315 40.83 8.12 16.30
C ALA A 315 40.88 7.32 17.58
#